data_740042941849ac05d1538242a281d0a2
#
_entry.id   740042941849ac05d1538242a281d0a2
#
_cell.length_a   1.000
_cell.length_b   1.000
_cell.length_c   1.000
_cell.angle_alpha   90.00
_cell.angle_beta   90.00
_cell.angle_gamma   90.00
#
_symmetry.space_group_name_H-M   'P 1'
#
loop_
_entity.id
_entity.type
_entity.pdbx_description
1 polymer ?
#
loop_
_entity_poly.entity_id
_entity_poly.type
_entity_poly.pdbx_seq_one_letter_code
_entity_poly.pdbx_strand_id
1 'polypeptide(L)'
;MINATGNVVEAAKNVTHAAAHSGAKSDVKQNGGDLVVSAGISTNKGIGGEITAQGQGNSSTHNESTATVTTINAGNAIVLANDKVSDEGTKYDVTGAINIDAGSYHNTAAHNTSNSSSKQGGASLTIGAYTKDGSNVDVNANLNVNYADENKKESTAVKGDMNATNVVINAKDSAEIASNITANNNVNITAGKGVSQPILPPTKVQPLISVSALVRQSMLKPVLPFLTSMALSASTKPITLLLPPQARM
;
A
#
# COMPACT_ATOMS: atom_id res chain seq x y z
N MET A 1 8.99 6.29 -26.64
CA MET A 1 9.10 5.23 -27.64
C MET A 1 9.91 5.73 -28.82
N ILE A 2 10.90 4.98 -29.26
CA ILE A 2 11.77 5.23 -30.41
C ILE A 2 11.49 4.11 -31.43
N ASN A 3 11.13 4.46 -32.65
CA ASN A 3 10.86 3.51 -33.73
C ASN A 3 11.70 3.84 -34.97
N ALA A 4 12.48 2.89 -35.43
CA ALA A 4 13.26 3.00 -36.65
C ALA A 4 13.27 1.67 -37.42
N THR A 5 13.13 1.71 -38.72
CA THR A 5 13.27 0.51 -39.58
C THR A 5 14.75 0.11 -39.76
N GLY A 6 15.66 1.04 -39.56
CA GLY A 6 17.11 0.86 -39.63
C GLY A 6 17.77 0.89 -38.25
N ASN A 7 18.94 1.52 -38.18
CA ASN A 7 19.69 1.62 -36.96
C ASN A 7 19.22 2.79 -36.10
N VAL A 8 19.15 2.58 -34.79
CA VAL A 8 19.14 3.65 -33.78
C VAL A 8 20.54 3.77 -33.25
N VAL A 9 21.12 4.99 -33.32
CA VAL A 9 22.47 5.29 -32.79
C VAL A 9 22.36 6.44 -31.81
N GLU A 10 22.75 6.20 -30.60
CA GLU A 10 22.84 7.18 -29.54
C GLU A 10 24.28 7.31 -29.10
N ALA A 11 24.84 8.52 -29.18
CA ALA A 11 26.23 8.79 -28.82
C ALA A 11 26.30 10.08 -27.98
N ALA A 12 26.76 9.95 -26.75
CA ALA A 12 26.83 11.07 -25.79
C ALA A 12 27.86 10.82 -24.69
N LYS A 13 28.05 11.81 -23.82
CA LYS A 13 28.80 11.60 -22.58
C LYS A 13 28.05 10.65 -21.65
N ASN A 14 26.75 10.90 -21.48
CA ASN A 14 25.81 10.06 -20.74
C ASN A 14 24.54 9.84 -21.58
N VAL A 15 24.01 8.63 -21.58
CA VAL A 15 22.71 8.27 -22.16
C VAL A 15 21.78 7.81 -21.05
N THR A 16 20.55 8.34 -21.02
CA THR A 16 19.58 7.98 -19.99
C THR A 16 18.21 7.72 -20.59
N HIS A 17 17.68 6.54 -20.36
CA HIS A 17 16.31 6.16 -20.67
C HIS A 17 15.55 5.98 -19.35
N ALA A 18 14.96 7.06 -18.86
CA ALA A 18 14.17 7.06 -17.64
C ALA A 18 12.73 6.62 -17.92
N ALA A 19 12.10 5.96 -16.98
CA ALA A 19 10.68 5.72 -17.00
C ALA A 19 9.91 7.01 -16.65
N ALA A 20 8.82 7.26 -17.37
CA ALA A 20 7.87 8.28 -16.99
C ALA A 20 6.90 7.71 -15.94
N HIS A 21 6.51 8.51 -14.95
CA HIS A 21 5.56 8.11 -13.94
C HIS A 21 4.28 8.94 -14.04
N SER A 22 3.14 8.26 -14.15
CA SER A 22 1.82 8.87 -14.01
C SER A 22 1.23 8.48 -12.67
N GLY A 23 0.71 9.45 -11.92
CA GLY A 23 0.16 9.21 -10.59
C GLY A 23 -1.31 9.60 -10.48
N ALA A 24 -2.06 8.85 -9.69
CA ALA A 24 -3.40 9.19 -9.24
C ALA A 24 -3.44 9.28 -7.72
N LYS A 25 -4.15 10.28 -7.21
CA LYS A 25 -4.38 10.45 -5.78
C LYS A 25 -5.87 10.61 -5.51
N SER A 26 -6.37 9.87 -4.53
CA SER A 26 -7.73 9.99 -4.03
C SER A 26 -7.71 10.09 -2.51
N ASP A 27 -8.35 11.13 -1.98
CA ASP A 27 -8.56 11.35 -0.56
C ASP A 27 -10.06 11.43 -0.31
N VAL A 28 -10.58 10.54 0.52
CA VAL A 28 -11.98 10.50 0.91
C VAL A 28 -12.08 10.66 2.43
N LYS A 29 -12.94 11.57 2.88
CA LYS A 29 -13.30 11.73 4.29
C LYS A 29 -14.81 11.75 4.42
N GLN A 30 -15.32 10.92 5.31
CA GLN A 30 -16.73 10.84 5.63
C GLN A 30 -16.90 10.85 7.14
N ASN A 31 -17.78 11.70 7.62
CA ASN A 31 -18.18 11.73 9.02
C ASN A 31 -19.70 11.74 9.08
N GLY A 32 -20.25 11.01 10.01
CA GLY A 32 -21.68 10.94 10.23
C GLY A 32 -22.01 10.72 11.70
N GLY A 33 -23.20 11.08 12.09
CA GLY A 33 -23.70 10.81 13.43
C GLY A 33 -25.21 10.91 13.47
N ASP A 34 -25.81 10.09 14.29
CA ASP A 34 -27.26 10.01 14.47
C ASP A 34 -27.62 10.03 15.94
N LEU A 35 -28.77 10.59 16.23
CA LEU A 35 -29.43 10.52 17.52
C LEU A 35 -30.80 9.87 17.33
N VAL A 36 -30.96 8.69 17.90
CA VAL A 36 -32.22 7.95 17.86
C VAL A 36 -32.84 7.94 19.23
N VAL A 37 -34.09 8.36 19.31
CA VAL A 37 -34.91 8.29 20.54
C VAL A 37 -36.07 7.37 20.27
N SER A 38 -36.22 6.36 21.10
CA SER A 38 -37.31 5.40 21.03
C SER A 38 -38.04 5.28 22.36
N ALA A 39 -39.34 5.10 22.30
CA ALA A 39 -40.16 4.80 23.47
C ALA A 39 -41.17 3.71 23.10
N GLY A 40 -41.45 2.82 24.00
CA GLY A 40 -42.35 1.70 23.70
C GLY A 40 -42.61 0.77 24.88
N ILE A 41 -43.39 -0.25 24.60
CA ILE A 41 -43.72 -1.33 25.53
C ILE A 41 -43.05 -2.61 25.04
N SER A 42 -42.32 -3.26 25.92
CA SER A 42 -41.70 -4.57 25.66
C SER A 42 -42.21 -5.59 26.66
N THR A 43 -42.55 -6.77 26.19
CA THR A 43 -42.97 -7.90 27.04
C THR A 43 -41.92 -8.26 28.09
N ASN A 44 -40.67 -8.09 27.79
CA ASN A 44 -39.55 -8.49 28.67
C ASN A 44 -39.05 -7.30 29.55
N LYS A 45 -39.11 -6.06 29.04
CA LYS A 45 -38.57 -4.87 29.73
C LYS A 45 -39.63 -3.95 30.34
N GLY A 46 -40.91 -4.13 29.97
CA GLY A 46 -42.00 -3.22 30.38
C GLY A 46 -42.12 -1.96 29.53
N ILE A 47 -42.56 -0.88 30.13
CA ILE A 47 -42.72 0.43 29.48
C ILE A 47 -41.43 1.23 29.68
N GLY A 48 -40.93 1.86 28.63
CA GLY A 48 -39.72 2.65 28.76
C GLY A 48 -39.29 3.29 27.47
N GLY A 49 -38.07 3.82 27.47
CA GLY A 49 -37.47 4.46 26.32
C GLY A 49 -35.95 4.28 26.30
N GLU A 50 -35.41 4.55 25.15
CA GLU A 50 -33.98 4.41 24.87
C GLU A 50 -33.52 5.58 24.02
N ILE A 51 -32.36 6.12 24.33
CA ILE A 51 -31.68 7.14 23.55
C ILE A 51 -30.36 6.55 23.09
N THR A 52 -30.15 6.51 21.78
CA THR A 52 -28.90 6.09 21.17
C THR A 52 -28.29 7.26 20.43
N ALA A 53 -27.10 7.67 20.84
CA ALA A 53 -26.25 8.60 20.10
C ALA A 53 -25.11 7.81 19.45
N GLN A 54 -24.92 7.99 18.16
CA GLN A 54 -23.83 7.34 17.45
C GLN A 54 -23.09 8.31 16.54
N GLY A 55 -21.79 8.08 16.41
CA GLY A 55 -20.93 8.85 15.52
C GLY A 55 -19.93 7.92 14.83
N GLN A 56 -19.65 8.20 13.59
CA GLN A 56 -18.66 7.46 12.81
C GLN A 56 -17.84 8.38 11.94
N GLY A 57 -16.59 8.02 11.73
CA GLY A 57 -15.67 8.72 10.84
C GLY A 57 -14.88 7.72 10.01
N ASN A 58 -14.72 8.03 8.74
CA ASN A 58 -13.88 7.28 7.82
C ASN A 58 -12.97 8.23 7.06
N SER A 59 -11.70 7.88 6.94
CA SER A 59 -10.74 8.59 6.10
C SER A 59 -9.96 7.57 5.30
N SER A 60 -9.97 7.69 3.99
CA SER A 60 -9.23 6.83 3.07
C SER A 60 -8.38 7.69 2.15
N THR A 61 -7.11 7.32 2.03
CA THR A 61 -6.17 7.92 1.09
C THR A 61 -5.62 6.82 0.19
N HIS A 62 -5.67 7.03 -1.11
CA HIS A 62 -5.07 6.14 -2.10
C HIS A 62 -4.17 6.94 -3.02
N ASN A 63 -2.91 6.52 -3.13
CA ASN A 63 -1.93 7.08 -4.05
C ASN A 63 -1.38 5.95 -4.92
N GLU A 64 -1.43 6.15 -6.22
CA GLU A 64 -0.92 5.21 -7.21
C GLU A 64 0.07 5.92 -8.13
N SER A 65 1.13 5.20 -8.53
CA SER A 65 2.09 5.64 -9.53
C SER A 65 2.39 4.49 -10.48
N THR A 66 2.15 4.72 -11.77
CA THR A 66 2.39 3.74 -12.83
C THR A 66 3.57 4.20 -13.68
N ALA A 67 4.56 3.33 -13.84
CA ALA A 67 5.73 3.56 -14.68
C ALA A 67 5.43 3.24 -16.14
N THR A 68 5.75 4.17 -17.03
CA THR A 68 5.76 3.99 -18.47
C THR A 68 7.22 3.97 -18.94
N VAL A 69 7.68 2.83 -19.39
CA VAL A 69 9.09 2.61 -19.75
C VAL A 69 9.39 2.99 -21.19
N THR A 70 10.64 3.32 -21.47
CA THR A 70 11.13 3.57 -22.83
C THR A 70 11.15 2.26 -23.61
N THR A 71 10.67 2.30 -24.87
CA THR A 71 10.77 1.20 -25.81
C THR A 71 11.52 1.66 -27.05
N ILE A 72 12.51 0.88 -27.48
CA ILE A 72 13.34 1.10 -28.67
C ILE A 72 13.11 -0.07 -29.62
N ASN A 73 12.44 0.21 -30.74
CA ASN A 73 12.21 -0.74 -31.84
C ASN A 73 13.11 -0.34 -33.01
N ALA A 74 14.01 -1.24 -33.43
CA ALA A 74 15.00 -0.91 -34.45
C ALA A 74 15.49 -2.12 -35.22
N GLY A 75 16.13 -1.89 -36.36
CA GLY A 75 16.96 -2.89 -37.02
C GLY A 75 18.18 -3.26 -36.19
N ASN A 76 18.94 -2.26 -35.73
CA ASN A 76 19.99 -2.38 -34.71
C ASN A 76 19.92 -1.23 -33.72
N ALA A 77 20.32 -1.44 -32.48
CA ALA A 77 20.48 -0.43 -31.46
C ALA A 77 21.96 -0.33 -31.07
N ILE A 78 22.54 0.87 -31.21
CA ILE A 78 23.92 1.18 -30.89
C ILE A 78 23.93 2.34 -29.90
N VAL A 79 24.38 2.08 -28.69
CA VAL A 79 24.42 3.06 -27.60
C VAL A 79 25.88 3.24 -27.16
N LEU A 80 26.41 4.43 -27.35
CA LEU A 80 27.80 4.78 -27.06
C LEU A 80 27.84 5.89 -26.02
N ALA A 81 28.36 5.61 -24.83
CA ALA A 81 28.50 6.60 -23.77
C ALA A 81 29.92 6.62 -23.19
N ASN A 82 30.55 7.78 -23.16
CA ASN A 82 31.89 7.89 -22.57
C ASN A 82 31.89 7.55 -21.08
N ASP A 83 30.85 8.00 -20.35
CA ASP A 83 30.73 7.81 -18.91
C ASP A 83 29.69 6.73 -18.56
N LYS A 84 28.42 7.01 -18.84
CA LYS A 84 27.35 6.16 -18.30
C LYS A 84 26.18 5.97 -19.28
N VAL A 85 25.68 4.72 -19.36
CA VAL A 85 24.33 4.41 -19.84
C VAL A 85 23.46 4.03 -18.65
N SER A 86 22.28 4.61 -18.54
CA SER A 86 21.31 4.37 -17.48
C SER A 86 19.95 4.07 -18.08
N ASP A 87 19.50 2.82 -17.92
CA ASP A 87 18.22 2.32 -18.39
C ASP A 87 17.31 2.02 -17.20
N GLU A 88 16.11 2.60 -17.16
CA GLU A 88 15.10 2.28 -16.17
C GLU A 88 13.92 1.56 -16.83
N GLY A 89 13.87 0.24 -16.70
CA GLY A 89 12.85 -0.63 -17.30
C GLY A 89 12.82 -0.61 -18.83
N THR A 90 13.88 -0.11 -19.48
CA THR A 90 13.93 0.08 -20.93
C THR A 90 13.78 -1.24 -21.69
N LYS A 91 12.96 -1.22 -22.74
CA LYS A 91 12.73 -2.34 -23.64
C LYS A 91 13.41 -2.11 -24.98
N TYR A 92 14.24 -3.03 -25.37
CA TYR A 92 14.84 -3.10 -26.69
C TYR A 92 14.22 -4.26 -27.47
N ASP A 93 13.52 -3.95 -28.55
CA ASP A 93 12.97 -4.92 -29.51
C ASP A 93 13.66 -4.69 -30.86
N VAL A 94 14.75 -5.43 -31.06
CA VAL A 94 15.70 -5.21 -32.13
C VAL A 94 15.84 -6.47 -32.96
N THR A 95 15.66 -6.36 -34.26
CA THR A 95 15.76 -7.52 -35.18
C THR A 95 17.19 -7.98 -35.40
N GLY A 96 18.17 -7.09 -35.32
CA GLY A 96 19.60 -7.34 -35.47
C GLY A 96 20.36 -7.38 -34.14
N ALA A 97 21.27 -6.44 -33.95
CA ALA A 97 22.15 -6.42 -32.78
C ALA A 97 21.85 -5.25 -31.84
N ILE A 98 21.94 -5.49 -30.54
CA ILE A 98 22.06 -4.47 -29.50
C ILE A 98 23.54 -4.38 -29.13
N ASN A 99 24.15 -3.19 -29.30
CA ASN A 99 25.52 -2.89 -28.91
C ASN A 99 25.54 -1.72 -27.95
N ILE A 100 25.97 -1.94 -26.72
CA ILE A 100 26.13 -0.92 -25.69
C ILE A 100 27.59 -0.87 -25.31
N ASP A 101 28.24 0.30 -25.51
CA ASP A 101 29.61 0.58 -25.08
C ASP A 101 29.61 1.80 -24.17
N ALA A 102 30.02 1.62 -22.91
CA ALA A 102 29.90 2.64 -21.88
C ALA A 102 31.07 2.60 -20.88
N GLY A 103 31.28 3.72 -20.17
CA GLY A 103 32.09 3.70 -18.95
C GLY A 103 31.47 2.79 -17.89
N SER A 104 30.18 2.96 -17.63
CA SER A 104 29.37 2.07 -16.79
C SER A 104 27.99 1.85 -17.41
N TYR A 105 27.43 0.67 -17.25
CA TYR A 105 26.06 0.36 -17.66
C TYR A 105 25.20 0.04 -16.44
N HIS A 106 24.13 0.82 -16.23
CA HIS A 106 23.17 0.60 -15.16
C HIS A 106 21.78 0.39 -15.75
N ASN A 107 21.29 -0.82 -15.68
CA ASN A 107 19.95 -1.16 -16.08
C ASN A 107 19.17 -1.58 -14.82
N THR A 108 18.22 -0.76 -14.43
CA THR A 108 17.37 -0.93 -13.25
C THR A 108 15.92 -1.17 -13.66
N ALA A 109 15.15 -1.79 -12.79
CA ALA A 109 13.71 -1.88 -13.00
C ALA A 109 13.03 -0.55 -12.63
N ALA A 110 12.04 -0.14 -13.42
CA ALA A 110 11.09 0.87 -13.00
C ALA A 110 10.08 0.28 -12.00
N HIS A 111 9.32 1.10 -11.31
CA HIS A 111 8.40 0.63 -10.28
C HIS A 111 7.00 1.22 -10.40
N ASN A 112 6.00 0.36 -10.43
CA ASN A 112 4.63 0.76 -10.12
C ASN A 112 4.46 0.73 -8.61
N THR A 113 3.89 1.78 -8.03
CA THR A 113 3.65 1.84 -6.60
C THR A 113 2.18 2.11 -6.31
N SER A 114 1.65 1.46 -5.28
CA SER A 114 0.31 1.70 -4.75
C SER A 114 0.38 1.80 -3.24
N ASN A 115 -0.06 2.94 -2.70
CA ASN A 115 -0.11 3.20 -1.27
C ASN A 115 -1.54 3.52 -0.89
N SER A 116 -2.11 2.75 0.01
CA SER A 116 -3.44 3.01 0.56
C SER A 116 -3.39 3.08 2.08
N SER A 117 -4.13 4.01 2.63
CA SER A 117 -4.35 4.15 4.07
C SER A 117 -5.83 4.33 4.31
N SER A 118 -6.40 3.55 5.20
CA SER A 118 -7.79 3.67 5.62
C SER A 118 -7.87 3.72 7.14
N LYS A 119 -8.58 4.72 7.65
CA LYS A 119 -8.86 4.86 9.08
C LYS A 119 -10.36 4.95 9.26
N GLN A 120 -10.89 4.09 10.09
CA GLN A 120 -12.29 4.04 10.42
C GLN A 120 -12.45 4.04 11.93
N GLY A 121 -13.34 4.86 12.44
CA GLY A 121 -13.68 4.88 13.85
C GLY A 121 -15.13 5.17 14.06
N GLY A 122 -15.69 4.67 15.15
CA GLY A 122 -17.06 4.93 15.53
C GLY A 122 -17.26 4.76 17.03
N ALA A 123 -18.25 5.46 17.54
CA ALA A 123 -18.72 5.31 18.91
C ALA A 123 -20.24 5.36 18.94
N SER A 124 -20.86 4.53 19.75
CA SER A 124 -22.27 4.62 20.05
C SER A 124 -22.52 4.51 21.55
N LEU A 125 -23.36 5.39 22.07
CA LEU A 125 -23.84 5.36 23.45
C LEU A 125 -25.36 5.17 23.44
N THR A 126 -25.82 4.09 24.05
CA THR A 126 -27.23 3.82 24.24
C THR A 126 -27.55 3.88 25.72
N ILE A 127 -28.55 4.68 26.10
CA ILE A 127 -29.07 4.77 27.47
C ILE A 127 -30.54 4.45 27.40
N GLY A 128 -30.96 3.43 28.16
CA GLY A 128 -32.38 3.01 28.27
C GLY A 128 -32.87 3.03 29.70
N ALA A 129 -34.14 3.37 29.88
CA ALA A 129 -34.84 3.30 31.15
C ALA A 129 -36.21 2.62 30.96
N TYR A 130 -36.47 1.56 31.73
CA TYR A 130 -37.67 0.72 31.60
C TYR A 130 -38.27 0.41 32.97
N THR A 131 -39.58 0.28 33.05
CA THR A 131 -40.30 -0.17 34.26
C THR A 131 -41.35 -1.21 33.90
N LYS A 132 -41.44 -2.27 34.68
CA LYS A 132 -42.48 -3.33 34.54
C LYS A 132 -43.69 -3.08 35.41
N ASP A 133 -43.50 -2.44 36.52
CA ASP A 133 -44.52 -2.29 37.57
C ASP A 133 -44.83 -0.83 37.95
N GLY A 134 -44.17 0.12 37.27
CA GLY A 134 -44.29 1.54 37.55
C GLY A 134 -43.59 2.02 38.82
N SER A 135 -43.02 1.09 39.62
CA SER A 135 -42.36 1.43 40.88
C SER A 135 -40.84 1.25 40.84
N ASN A 136 -40.38 0.29 40.07
CA ASN A 136 -38.95 0.02 39.87
C ASN A 136 -38.55 0.43 38.44
N VAL A 137 -37.45 1.16 38.32
CA VAL A 137 -36.91 1.57 37.01
C VAL A 137 -35.57 0.88 36.80
N ASP A 138 -35.49 0.10 35.76
CA ASP A 138 -34.22 -0.50 35.26
C ASP A 138 -33.58 0.49 34.31
N VAL A 139 -32.35 0.92 34.60
CA VAL A 139 -31.54 1.77 33.74
C VAL A 139 -30.37 0.96 33.15
N ASN A 140 -30.22 1.01 31.87
CA ASN A 140 -29.08 0.40 31.19
C ASN A 140 -28.33 1.45 30.39
N ALA A 141 -27.00 1.32 30.37
CA ALA A 141 -26.12 2.09 29.52
C ALA A 141 -25.19 1.15 28.76
N ASN A 142 -25.05 1.37 27.48
CA ASN A 142 -24.17 0.58 26.62
C ASN A 142 -23.33 1.53 25.78
N LEU A 143 -22.01 1.45 25.95
CA LEU A 143 -21.03 2.18 25.15
C LEU A 143 -20.29 1.19 24.24
N ASN A 144 -20.32 1.46 22.95
CA ASN A 144 -19.56 0.73 21.95
C ASN A 144 -18.60 1.68 21.24
N VAL A 145 -17.32 1.31 21.19
CA VAL A 145 -16.30 2.07 20.47
C VAL A 145 -15.55 1.11 19.57
N ASN A 146 -15.41 1.46 18.31
CA ASN A 146 -14.63 0.70 17.33
C ASN A 146 -13.64 1.61 16.63
N TYR A 147 -12.49 1.06 16.30
CA TYR A 147 -11.44 1.72 15.54
C TYR A 147 -10.72 0.68 14.67
N ALA A 148 -10.46 1.04 13.42
CA ALA A 148 -9.64 0.28 12.50
C ALA A 148 -8.69 1.22 11.76
N ASP A 149 -7.43 0.80 11.60
CA ASP A 149 -6.39 1.51 10.84
C ASP A 149 -5.69 0.49 9.94
N GLU A 150 -5.74 0.74 8.65
CA GLU A 150 -5.12 -0.11 7.64
C GLU A 150 -4.17 0.72 6.79
N ASN A 151 -2.94 0.24 6.65
CA ASN A 151 -1.95 0.81 5.77
C ASN A 151 -1.40 -0.27 4.86
N LYS A 152 -1.51 -0.07 3.55
CA LYS A 152 -1.00 -0.98 2.53
C LYS A 152 -0.06 -0.23 1.62
N LYS A 153 1.14 -0.80 1.41
CA LYS A 153 2.14 -0.30 0.49
C LYS A 153 2.57 -1.43 -0.43
N GLU A 154 2.41 -1.22 -1.71
CA GLU A 154 2.80 -2.16 -2.74
C GLU A 154 3.76 -1.50 -3.72
N SER A 155 4.76 -2.25 -4.14
CA SER A 155 5.69 -1.85 -5.19
C SER A 155 5.93 -3.04 -6.11
N THR A 156 5.64 -2.88 -7.39
CA THR A 156 5.85 -3.91 -8.40
C THR A 156 6.89 -3.43 -9.39
N ALA A 157 7.95 -4.24 -9.57
CA ALA A 157 9.00 -3.93 -10.51
C ALA A 157 8.56 -4.14 -11.96
N VAL A 158 8.83 -3.16 -12.81
CA VAL A 158 8.67 -3.22 -14.26
C VAL A 158 10.07 -3.36 -14.85
N LYS A 159 10.43 -4.60 -15.16
CA LYS A 159 11.74 -4.93 -15.74
C LYS A 159 11.82 -4.49 -17.19
N GLY A 160 13.02 -4.17 -17.65
CA GLY A 160 13.33 -4.06 -19.06
C GLY A 160 13.42 -5.43 -19.74
N ASP A 161 13.37 -5.41 -21.04
CA ASP A 161 13.58 -6.58 -21.90
C ASP A 161 14.57 -6.20 -23.03
N MET A 162 15.48 -7.10 -23.35
CA MET A 162 16.40 -6.99 -24.49
C MET A 162 16.18 -8.17 -25.42
N ASN A 163 15.48 -7.94 -26.51
CA ASN A 163 15.22 -8.94 -27.55
C ASN A 163 16.01 -8.58 -28.81
N ALA A 164 16.92 -9.47 -29.22
CA ALA A 164 17.76 -9.24 -30.39
C ALA A 164 18.31 -10.54 -31.01
N THR A 165 18.95 -10.45 -32.17
CA THR A 165 19.76 -11.55 -32.68
C THR A 165 21.07 -11.68 -31.87
N ASN A 166 21.72 -10.57 -31.56
CA ASN A 166 22.92 -10.54 -30.72
C ASN A 166 22.81 -9.41 -29.71
N VAL A 167 23.32 -9.64 -28.49
CA VAL A 167 23.43 -8.62 -27.44
C VAL A 167 24.88 -8.50 -27.01
N VAL A 168 25.45 -7.32 -27.14
CA VAL A 168 26.85 -7.03 -26.74
C VAL A 168 26.80 -5.82 -25.79
N ILE A 169 27.28 -5.98 -24.58
CA ILE A 169 27.39 -4.93 -23.57
C ILE A 169 28.83 -4.88 -23.11
N ASN A 170 29.50 -3.77 -23.38
CA ASN A 170 30.87 -3.50 -22.93
C ASN A 170 30.84 -2.32 -21.96
N ALA A 171 31.16 -2.57 -20.70
CA ALA A 171 31.32 -1.55 -19.69
C ALA A 171 32.79 -1.51 -19.20
N LYS A 172 33.44 -0.34 -19.22
CA LYS A 172 34.83 -0.20 -18.74
C LYS A 172 34.93 -0.46 -17.23
N ASP A 173 33.89 -0.07 -16.49
CA ASP A 173 33.83 -0.25 -15.04
C ASP A 173 32.89 -1.39 -14.67
N SER A 174 31.59 -1.12 -14.53
CA SER A 174 30.60 -2.08 -14.03
C SER A 174 29.38 -2.14 -14.92
N ALA A 175 28.76 -3.32 -14.97
CA ALA A 175 27.45 -3.53 -15.58
C ALA A 175 26.48 -4.06 -14.53
N GLU A 176 25.34 -3.37 -14.36
CA GLU A 176 24.20 -3.78 -13.53
C GLU A 176 23.02 -4.06 -14.46
N ILE A 177 22.41 -5.25 -14.36
CA ILE A 177 21.41 -5.71 -15.32
C ILE A 177 20.18 -6.24 -14.59
N ALA A 178 19.07 -5.51 -14.68
CA ALA A 178 17.75 -5.90 -14.17
C ALA A 178 16.79 -6.36 -15.29
N SER A 179 17.22 -6.33 -16.53
CA SER A 179 16.42 -6.75 -17.69
C SER A 179 16.49 -8.25 -17.93
N ASN A 180 15.44 -8.78 -18.56
CA ASN A 180 15.53 -10.06 -19.23
C ASN A 180 16.28 -9.88 -20.56
N ILE A 181 17.19 -10.80 -20.89
CA ILE A 181 17.93 -10.78 -22.16
C ILE A 181 17.59 -12.04 -22.95
N THR A 182 17.07 -11.83 -24.15
CA THR A 182 16.78 -12.90 -25.10
C THR A 182 17.53 -12.62 -26.40
N ALA A 183 18.49 -13.47 -26.74
CA ALA A 183 19.22 -13.36 -27.99
C ALA A 183 19.13 -14.67 -28.79
N ASN A 184 18.93 -14.56 -30.09
CA ASN A 184 18.87 -15.76 -30.95
C ASN A 184 20.23 -16.41 -31.15
N ASN A 185 21.33 -15.64 -31.12
CA ASN A 185 22.68 -16.16 -31.33
C ASN A 185 23.55 -15.98 -30.07
N ASN A 186 24.00 -14.76 -29.79
CA ASN A 186 25.01 -14.51 -28.76
C ASN A 186 24.60 -13.43 -27.76
N VAL A 187 24.97 -13.67 -26.50
CA VAL A 187 24.98 -12.65 -25.43
C VAL A 187 26.43 -12.55 -24.95
N ASN A 188 27.01 -11.35 -25.07
CA ASN A 188 28.34 -11.04 -24.57
C ASN A 188 28.29 -9.83 -23.66
N ILE A 189 28.62 -10.00 -22.39
CA ILE A 189 28.60 -8.92 -21.39
C ILE A 189 29.98 -8.88 -20.75
N THR A 190 30.68 -7.76 -20.95
CA THR A 190 32.01 -7.51 -20.40
C THR A 190 31.98 -6.30 -19.49
N ALA A 191 32.53 -6.45 -18.30
CA ALA A 191 32.70 -5.34 -17.37
C ALA A 191 34.01 -5.45 -16.59
N GLY A 192 34.75 -4.34 -16.50
CA GLY A 192 36.06 -4.32 -15.89
C GLY A 192 36.07 -4.61 -14.39
N LYS A 193 35.05 -4.17 -13.66
CA LYS A 193 34.88 -4.43 -12.22
C LYS A 193 33.87 -5.52 -11.90
N GLY A 194 33.09 -5.99 -12.88
CA GLY A 194 32.14 -7.07 -12.73
C GLY A 194 30.72 -6.74 -13.16
N VAL A 195 29.94 -7.81 -13.30
CA VAL A 195 28.50 -7.77 -13.66
C VAL A 195 27.69 -8.12 -12.43
N SER A 196 26.65 -7.34 -12.14
CA SER A 196 25.73 -7.59 -11.02
C SER A 196 24.27 -7.60 -11.48
N GLN A 197 23.44 -8.33 -10.74
CA GLN A 197 21.99 -8.22 -10.85
C GLN A 197 21.44 -7.53 -9.61
N PRO A 198 20.67 -6.44 -9.75
CA PRO A 198 20.07 -5.77 -8.59
C PRO A 198 19.05 -6.70 -7.92
N ILE A 199 19.09 -6.73 -6.60
CA ILE A 199 18.08 -7.41 -5.79
C ILE A 199 16.84 -6.51 -5.74
N LEU A 200 15.75 -6.97 -6.37
CA LEU A 200 14.47 -6.26 -6.31
C LEU A 200 13.89 -6.38 -4.90
N PRO A 201 13.46 -5.28 -4.28
CA PRO A 201 12.86 -5.34 -2.95
C PRO A 201 11.56 -6.15 -2.98
N PRO A 202 11.31 -7.01 -1.98
CA PRO A 202 10.05 -7.74 -1.88
C PRO A 202 8.89 -6.78 -1.64
N THR A 203 7.73 -7.10 -2.21
CA THR A 203 6.48 -6.38 -1.96
C THR A 203 6.13 -6.43 -0.47
N LYS A 204 6.08 -5.28 0.21
CA LYS A 204 5.71 -5.20 1.63
C LYS A 204 4.22 -4.93 1.76
N VAL A 205 3.50 -5.89 2.32
CA VAL A 205 2.11 -5.72 2.78
C VAL A 205 2.15 -5.52 4.30
N GLN A 206 1.58 -4.42 4.80
CA GLN A 206 1.46 -4.21 6.25
C GLN A 206 0.12 -4.76 6.75
N PRO A 207 0.09 -5.40 7.93
CA PRO A 207 -1.12 -5.99 8.46
C PRO A 207 -2.15 -4.96 8.90
N LEU A 208 -3.43 -5.32 8.76
CA LEU A 208 -4.57 -4.62 9.30
C LEU A 208 -4.55 -4.65 10.83
N ILE A 209 -4.69 -3.50 11.48
CA ILE A 209 -4.90 -3.40 12.92
C ILE A 209 -6.33 -2.90 13.16
N SER A 210 -7.16 -3.75 13.74
CA SER A 210 -8.50 -3.38 14.19
C SER A 210 -8.62 -3.49 15.70
N VAL A 211 -9.20 -2.47 16.34
CA VAL A 211 -9.48 -2.47 17.77
C VAL A 211 -10.96 -2.16 17.97
N SER A 212 -11.68 -3.04 18.66
CA SER A 212 -13.05 -2.81 19.08
C SER A 212 -13.17 -3.00 20.60
N ALA A 213 -13.83 -2.07 21.28
CA ALA A 213 -14.12 -2.16 22.69
C ALA A 213 -15.64 -2.00 22.93
N LEU A 214 -16.22 -2.98 23.59
CA LEU A 214 -17.61 -2.98 24.02
C LEU A 214 -17.64 -2.86 25.55
N VAL A 215 -18.21 -1.77 26.07
CA VAL A 215 -18.43 -1.58 27.50
C VAL A 215 -19.92 -1.64 27.77
N ARG A 216 -20.32 -2.65 28.53
CA ARG A 216 -21.70 -2.78 29.02
C ARG A 216 -21.72 -2.56 30.53
N GLN A 217 -22.53 -1.63 30.97
CA GLN A 217 -22.86 -1.48 32.39
C GLN A 217 -24.36 -1.65 32.55
N SER A 218 -24.76 -2.62 33.36
CA SER A 218 -26.14 -2.75 33.87
C SER A 218 -26.15 -2.34 35.32
N MET A 219 -26.92 -1.32 35.67
CA MET A 219 -27.18 -0.98 37.07
C MET A 219 -28.54 -1.52 37.48
N LEU A 220 -28.54 -2.43 38.42
CA LEU A 220 -29.70 -2.89 39.12
C LEU A 220 -29.76 -2.16 40.47
N LYS A 221 -30.76 -1.32 40.64
CA LYS A 221 -31.56 -0.93 41.81
C LYS A 221 -31.80 0.55 41.96
N PRO A 222 -33.02 0.86 42.32
CA PRO A 222 -33.42 2.25 42.57
C PRO A 222 -33.08 2.62 44.01
N VAL A 223 -32.36 3.66 44.23
CA VAL A 223 -32.55 4.54 45.41
C VAL A 223 -31.84 5.84 45.10
N LEU A 224 -32.63 6.89 45.07
CA LEU A 224 -32.21 8.28 45.16
C LEU A 224 -31.35 8.55 46.40
N PRO A 225 -30.63 9.65 46.46
CA PRO A 225 -30.07 10.51 45.45
C PRO A 225 -28.55 10.69 45.62
N PHE A 226 -27.88 11.02 44.61
CA PHE A 226 -26.68 11.87 44.56
C PHE A 226 -25.77 11.45 43.39
N LEU A 227 -25.73 12.30 42.43
CA LEU A 227 -24.67 12.36 41.44
C LEU A 227 -23.33 12.59 42.12
N THR A 228 -22.47 11.56 42.17
CA THR A 228 -21.06 11.75 42.44
C THR A 228 -20.27 10.76 41.60
N SER A 229 -19.49 11.32 40.68
CA SER A 229 -18.31 10.78 39.97
C SER A 229 -18.42 9.38 39.37
N MET A 230 -18.73 9.31 38.09
CA MET A 230 -18.40 8.14 37.26
C MET A 230 -16.87 8.09 37.06
N ALA A 231 -16.22 7.20 37.80
CA ALA A 231 -14.86 6.80 37.47
C ALA A 231 -14.94 5.75 36.37
N LEU A 232 -14.51 6.11 35.17
CA LEU A 232 -14.37 5.17 34.05
C LEU A 232 -13.14 4.29 34.31
N SER A 233 -13.35 3.06 34.78
CA SER A 233 -12.31 2.07 34.89
C SER A 233 -12.20 1.33 33.56
N ALA A 234 -11.27 1.72 32.70
CA ALA A 234 -10.89 0.95 31.53
C ALA A 234 -10.02 -0.22 31.96
N SER A 235 -10.56 -1.43 31.97
CA SER A 235 -9.77 -2.65 32.12
C SER A 235 -9.08 -2.96 30.79
N THR A 236 -7.83 -2.54 30.67
CA THR A 236 -6.93 -2.95 29.60
C THR A 236 -6.34 -4.32 29.95
N LYS A 237 -6.88 -5.40 29.35
CA LYS A 237 -6.12 -6.66 29.32
C LYS A 237 -4.96 -6.50 28.33
N PRO A 238 -3.73 -6.87 28.72
CA PRO A 238 -2.61 -6.83 27.80
C PRO A 238 -2.82 -7.86 26.68
N ILE A 239 -2.74 -7.40 25.44
CA ILE A 239 -2.76 -8.26 24.26
C ILE A 239 -1.35 -8.83 24.12
N THR A 240 -1.18 -10.11 24.39
CA THR A 240 0.06 -10.83 24.13
C THR A 240 0.11 -11.12 22.62
N LEU A 241 1.00 -10.41 21.94
CA LEU A 241 1.29 -10.64 20.52
C LEU A 241 2.15 -11.91 20.41
N LEU A 242 1.57 -13.02 19.98
CA LEU A 242 2.35 -14.19 19.56
C LEU A 242 2.90 -13.94 18.15
N LEU A 243 4.19 -13.62 18.06
CA LEU A 243 4.92 -13.61 16.80
C LEU A 243 5.19 -15.07 16.37
N PRO A 244 4.95 -15.43 15.10
CA PRO A 244 5.33 -16.74 14.58
C PRO A 244 6.86 -16.88 14.56
N PRO A 245 7.41 -18.11 14.74
CA PRO A 245 8.86 -18.33 14.77
C PRO A 245 9.48 -18.00 13.40
N GLN A 246 10.53 -17.21 13.45
CA GLN A 246 11.39 -16.92 12.30
C GLN A 246 12.07 -18.23 11.88
N ALA A 247 11.84 -18.65 10.64
CA ALA A 247 12.61 -19.73 10.03
C ALA A 247 14.06 -19.28 9.87
N ARG A 248 14.98 -19.93 10.56
CA ARG A 248 16.42 -19.82 10.33
C ARG A 248 16.76 -20.63 9.07
N MET A 249 17.33 -19.98 8.08
CA MET A 249 18.25 -20.60 7.14
C MET A 249 19.69 -20.30 7.56
#